data_dc836c00238387706390d2c2a63f10e2
#
_entry.id   dc836c00238387706390d2c2a63f10e2
#
_cell.length_a   1.000
_cell.length_b   1.000
_cell.length_c   1.000
_cell.angle_alpha   90.00
_cell.angle_beta   90.00
_cell.angle_gamma   90.00
#
_symmetry.space_group_name_H-M   'P 1'
#
loop_
_entity.id
_entity.type
_entity.pdbx_description
1 polymer ?
#
loop_
_entity_poly.entity_id
_entity_poly.type
_entity_poly.pdbx_seq_one_letter_code
_entity_poly.pdbx_strand_id
1 'polypeptide(L)'
;MKKSILALAALSTLGAFSGAAMAQTSVTVYGIVDAGVAYKKAGAGTVTSLDSGLNSTSRLGFRGTETLSGGLKANFNLEMGLKADTGGNDAALFARGAWIGLSSADFGSVNLGRNKSLTYIYGAQIDPFMDGLLGKTDMMFKINAVRDNSITYTSNSFGGGFSVAAQYGFGEKAGDAKANSVTSVAAAYANGPLMANIVWDQVKDTNGNLAVGGEKLLAGVSYDL
;
A
#
# COMPACT_ATOMS: atom_id res chain seq x y z
N MET A 1 -51.82 -1.27 16.06
CA MET A 1 -51.34 0.05 16.46
C MET A 1 -50.12 0.03 17.39
N LYS A 2 -49.88 -0.98 18.24
CA LYS A 2 -48.72 -1.01 19.18
C LYS A 2 -47.37 -1.36 18.52
N LYS A 3 -47.35 -2.03 17.37
CA LYS A 3 -46.09 -2.40 16.66
C LYS A 3 -45.48 -1.25 15.84
N SER A 4 -46.27 -0.28 15.40
CA SER A 4 -45.81 0.89 14.63
C SER A 4 -45.13 1.95 15.53
N ILE A 5 -45.49 2.03 16.80
CA ILE A 5 -44.93 2.98 17.76
C ILE A 5 -43.52 2.52 18.22
N LEU A 6 -43.33 1.19 18.35
CA LEU A 6 -42.02 0.63 18.67
C LEU A 6 -41.00 0.80 17.52
N ALA A 7 -41.42 0.72 16.25
CA ALA A 7 -40.58 0.95 15.11
C ALA A 7 -40.15 2.43 14.98
N LEU A 8 -41.06 3.36 15.30
CA LEU A 8 -40.78 4.79 15.29
C LEU A 8 -39.83 5.20 16.42
N ALA A 9 -39.95 4.59 17.60
CA ALA A 9 -39.04 4.82 18.73
C ALA A 9 -37.64 4.26 18.47
N ALA A 10 -37.51 3.12 17.76
CA ALA A 10 -36.21 2.58 17.38
C ALA A 10 -35.49 3.44 16.31
N LEU A 11 -36.26 4.00 15.36
CA LEU A 11 -35.68 4.93 14.37
C LEU A 11 -35.24 6.27 14.99
N SER A 12 -35.98 6.78 15.97
CA SER A 12 -35.62 8.04 16.64
C SER A 12 -34.39 7.91 17.56
N THR A 13 -34.14 6.73 18.14
CA THR A 13 -32.91 6.48 18.93
C THR A 13 -31.68 6.31 18.05
N LEU A 14 -31.78 5.75 16.84
CA LEU A 14 -30.67 5.75 15.88
C LEU A 14 -30.32 7.17 15.37
N GLY A 15 -31.31 8.06 15.22
CA GLY A 15 -31.11 9.45 14.82
C GLY A 15 -30.48 10.33 15.90
N ALA A 16 -30.64 9.98 17.18
CA ALA A 16 -30.09 10.78 18.28
C ALA A 16 -28.58 10.53 18.54
N PHE A 17 -28.03 9.43 18.06
CA PHE A 17 -26.57 9.17 18.13
C PHE A 17 -25.78 9.81 16.98
N SER A 18 -26.42 10.30 15.93
CA SER A 18 -25.77 10.96 14.80
C SER A 18 -25.34 12.42 15.06
N GLY A 19 -25.66 12.98 16.22
CA GLY A 19 -25.41 14.39 16.55
C GLY A 19 -24.11 14.68 17.34
N ALA A 20 -23.34 13.68 17.77
CA ALA A 20 -22.19 13.89 18.65
C ALA A 20 -20.82 13.57 18.03
N ALA A 21 -20.76 13.05 16.81
CA ALA A 21 -19.51 12.79 16.12
C ALA A 21 -19.37 13.74 14.92
N MET A 22 -19.05 15.00 15.18
CA MET A 22 -18.42 15.89 14.19
C MET A 22 -16.95 15.47 14.05
N ALA A 23 -16.70 14.18 13.94
CA ALA A 23 -15.44 13.67 13.43
C ALA A 23 -15.40 14.06 11.95
N GLN A 24 -14.41 14.85 11.56
CA GLN A 24 -14.23 15.25 10.18
C GLN A 24 -13.84 14.02 9.35
N THR A 25 -14.84 13.24 8.97
CA THR A 25 -14.68 12.08 8.08
C THR A 25 -14.46 12.62 6.68
N SER A 26 -13.31 12.33 6.11
CA SER A 26 -13.01 12.66 4.73
C SER A 26 -12.84 11.40 3.90
N VAL A 27 -13.54 11.32 2.77
CA VAL A 27 -13.31 10.29 1.76
C VAL A 27 -12.89 10.97 0.48
N THR A 28 -11.74 10.57 -0.05
CA THR A 28 -11.17 11.09 -1.28
C THR A 28 -11.18 10.00 -2.34
N VAL A 29 -11.74 10.30 -3.50
CA VAL A 29 -11.55 9.51 -4.71
C VAL A 29 -10.32 10.06 -5.42
N TYR A 30 -9.39 9.20 -5.82
CA TYR A 30 -8.18 9.60 -6.51
C TYR A 30 -7.82 8.59 -7.60
N GLY A 31 -6.94 8.98 -8.51
CA GLY A 31 -6.48 8.05 -9.54
C GLY A 31 -5.57 8.71 -10.56
N ILE A 32 -5.11 7.88 -11.49
CA ILE A 32 -4.34 8.25 -12.67
C ILE A 32 -4.93 7.49 -13.84
N VAL A 33 -5.12 8.17 -14.98
CA VAL A 33 -5.42 7.55 -16.25
C VAL A 33 -4.26 7.87 -17.18
N ASP A 34 -3.52 6.84 -17.57
CA ASP A 34 -2.37 6.92 -18.47
C ASP A 34 -2.63 5.97 -19.63
N ALA A 35 -2.66 6.49 -20.83
CA ALA A 35 -2.82 5.71 -22.06
C ALA A 35 -2.00 6.33 -23.19
N GLY A 36 -1.38 5.51 -24.01
CA GLY A 36 -0.56 5.99 -25.09
C GLY A 36 -0.27 4.93 -26.14
N VAL A 37 0.23 5.37 -27.30
CA VAL A 37 0.63 4.49 -28.39
C VAL A 37 2.06 4.01 -28.16
N ALA A 38 2.25 2.70 -28.15
CA ALA A 38 3.55 2.06 -28.00
C ALA A 38 3.94 1.37 -29.33
N TYR A 39 5.20 1.55 -29.70
CA TYR A 39 5.84 0.83 -30.80
C TYR A 39 6.91 -0.10 -30.20
N LYS A 40 6.65 -1.39 -30.25
CA LYS A 40 7.47 -2.41 -29.58
C LYS A 40 8.03 -3.40 -30.60
N LYS A 41 9.33 -3.70 -30.49
CA LYS A 41 9.95 -4.82 -31.20
C LYS A 41 9.84 -6.08 -30.32
N ALA A 42 9.11 -7.08 -30.80
CA ALA A 42 8.90 -8.35 -30.10
C ALA A 42 9.42 -9.50 -30.99
N GLY A 43 10.56 -10.06 -30.66
CA GLY A 43 11.20 -11.12 -31.46
C GLY A 43 11.47 -10.68 -32.89
N ALA A 44 10.93 -11.41 -33.87
CA ALA A 44 11.09 -11.11 -35.32
C ALA A 44 10.08 -10.07 -35.84
N GLY A 45 9.13 -9.61 -35.03
CA GLY A 45 8.05 -8.72 -35.44
C GLY A 45 8.04 -7.39 -34.71
N THR A 46 7.21 -6.48 -35.20
CA THR A 46 6.95 -5.19 -34.60
C THR A 46 5.47 -5.06 -34.28
N VAL A 47 5.11 -4.54 -33.14
CA VAL A 47 3.73 -4.31 -32.71
C VAL A 47 3.53 -2.84 -32.40
N THR A 48 2.52 -2.24 -33.01
CA THR A 48 1.99 -0.94 -32.60
C THR A 48 0.72 -1.19 -31.78
N SER A 49 0.68 -0.72 -30.57
CA SER A 49 -0.45 -0.94 -29.64
C SER A 49 -0.84 0.36 -28.95
N LEU A 50 -2.12 0.47 -28.60
CA LEU A 50 -2.58 1.43 -27.59
C LEU A 50 -2.52 0.71 -26.24
N ASP A 51 -1.71 1.21 -25.34
CA ASP A 51 -1.50 0.58 -24.02
C ASP A 51 -1.91 1.51 -22.89
N SER A 52 -2.35 0.92 -21.80
CA SER A 52 -2.58 1.61 -20.54
C SER A 52 -1.32 1.61 -19.67
N GLY A 53 -1.06 2.73 -19.00
CA GLY A 53 -0.01 2.79 -18.01
C GLY A 53 1.41 2.78 -18.59
N LEU A 54 1.67 3.52 -19.66
CA LEU A 54 3.00 3.60 -20.30
C LEU A 54 4.05 4.34 -19.45
N ASN A 55 3.64 5.34 -18.70
CA ASN A 55 4.51 6.07 -17.79
C ASN A 55 4.19 5.76 -16.32
N SER A 56 2.90 5.74 -15.97
CA SER A 56 2.45 5.42 -14.62
C SER A 56 1.23 4.51 -14.68
N THR A 57 1.22 3.42 -13.91
CA THR A 57 0.10 2.48 -13.89
C THR A 57 -1.23 3.19 -13.65
N SER A 58 -2.17 3.06 -14.59
CA SER A 58 -3.52 3.60 -14.45
C SER A 58 -4.21 2.97 -13.24
N ARG A 59 -4.89 3.76 -12.43
CA ARG A 59 -5.49 3.33 -11.16
C ARG A 59 -6.65 4.21 -10.75
N LEU A 60 -7.54 3.65 -9.95
CA LEU A 60 -8.59 4.34 -9.22
C LEU A 60 -8.55 3.90 -7.77
N GLY A 61 -8.66 4.84 -6.86
CA GLY A 61 -8.63 4.54 -5.42
C GLY A 61 -9.61 5.37 -4.61
N PHE A 62 -9.90 4.83 -3.45
CA PHE A 62 -10.70 5.45 -2.40
C PHE A 62 -9.86 5.43 -1.12
N ARG A 63 -9.67 6.57 -0.50
CA ARG A 63 -9.01 6.66 0.80
C ARG A 63 -9.80 7.56 1.73
N GLY A 64 -9.79 7.23 2.99
CA GLY A 64 -10.48 8.04 3.98
C GLY A 64 -9.75 8.08 5.30
N THR A 65 -10.05 9.13 6.05
CA THR A 65 -9.55 9.33 7.40
C THR A 65 -10.69 9.82 8.28
N GLU A 66 -10.83 9.21 9.44
CA GLU A 66 -11.74 9.63 10.50
C GLU A 66 -10.93 9.94 11.75
N THR A 67 -11.12 11.13 12.32
CA THR A 67 -10.49 11.52 13.57
C THR A 67 -11.28 10.94 14.74
N LEU A 68 -10.62 10.15 15.55
CA LEU A 68 -11.14 9.57 16.78
C LEU A 68 -10.74 10.41 17.98
N SER A 69 -11.21 10.04 19.17
CA SER A 69 -10.80 10.71 20.40
C SER A 69 -9.31 10.51 20.69
N GLY A 70 -8.71 11.44 21.44
CA GLY A 70 -7.31 11.34 21.88
C GLY A 70 -6.27 11.51 20.77
N GLY A 71 -6.59 12.14 19.63
CA GLY A 71 -5.64 12.35 18.54
C GLY A 71 -5.41 11.12 17.66
N LEU A 72 -6.13 10.03 17.92
CA LEU A 72 -6.12 8.82 17.10
C LEU A 72 -6.91 9.05 15.81
N LYS A 73 -6.48 8.45 14.71
CA LYS A 73 -7.16 8.48 13.41
C LYS A 73 -7.36 7.08 12.88
N ALA A 74 -8.57 6.77 12.43
CA ALA A 74 -8.83 5.59 11.61
C ALA A 74 -8.63 5.96 10.13
N ASN A 75 -7.95 5.08 9.39
CA ASN A 75 -7.64 5.30 7.99
C ASN A 75 -8.01 4.06 7.18
N PHE A 76 -8.35 4.25 5.90
CA PHE A 76 -8.47 3.15 4.96
C PHE A 76 -7.96 3.55 3.58
N ASN A 77 -7.60 2.56 2.78
CA ASN A 77 -7.30 2.70 1.36
C ASN A 77 -7.77 1.47 0.60
N LEU A 78 -8.46 1.71 -0.52
CA LEU A 78 -8.85 0.72 -1.51
C LEU A 78 -8.38 1.22 -2.87
N GLU A 79 -7.44 0.51 -3.53
CA GLU A 79 -6.87 0.93 -4.81
C GLU A 79 -6.90 -0.21 -5.82
N MET A 80 -7.54 0.03 -6.98
CA MET A 80 -7.57 -0.89 -8.11
C MET A 80 -6.67 -0.40 -9.25
N GLY A 81 -6.08 -1.33 -9.99
CA GLY A 81 -5.46 -1.04 -11.28
C GLY A 81 -6.50 -0.99 -12.38
N LEU A 82 -6.36 -0.05 -13.29
CA LEU A 82 -7.22 0.12 -14.45
C LEU A 82 -6.45 -0.16 -15.75
N LYS A 83 -7.14 -0.71 -16.73
CA LYS A 83 -6.69 -0.79 -18.11
C LYS A 83 -7.48 0.23 -18.93
N ALA A 84 -6.92 1.42 -19.09
CA ALA A 84 -7.59 2.53 -19.75
C ALA A 84 -7.84 2.31 -21.26
N ASP A 85 -7.07 1.41 -21.86
CA ASP A 85 -7.19 0.98 -23.25
C ASP A 85 -8.36 0.03 -23.52
N THR A 86 -8.72 -0.80 -22.54
CA THR A 86 -9.74 -1.86 -22.70
C THR A 86 -10.91 -1.75 -21.72
N GLY A 87 -10.83 -0.86 -20.74
CA GLY A 87 -11.82 -0.72 -19.67
C GLY A 87 -11.78 -1.84 -18.62
N GLY A 88 -10.78 -2.71 -18.68
CA GLY A 88 -10.59 -3.79 -17.70
C GLY A 88 -9.93 -3.31 -16.40
N ASN A 89 -9.69 -4.27 -15.50
CA ASN A 89 -8.91 -4.08 -14.27
C ASN A 89 -7.74 -5.06 -14.23
N ASP A 90 -6.88 -4.91 -13.23
CA ASP A 90 -5.88 -5.92 -12.88
C ASP A 90 -6.55 -7.19 -12.31
N ALA A 91 -5.75 -8.22 -11.99
CA ALA A 91 -6.23 -9.56 -11.62
C ALA A 91 -7.27 -9.60 -10.48
N ALA A 92 -7.20 -8.67 -9.51
CA ALA A 92 -8.18 -8.54 -8.43
C ALA A 92 -8.70 -7.11 -8.36
N LEU A 93 -9.92 -6.93 -7.83
CA LEU A 93 -10.57 -5.62 -7.77
C LEU A 93 -9.69 -4.56 -7.08
N PHE A 94 -9.16 -4.86 -5.91
CA PHE A 94 -8.26 -3.95 -5.17
C PHE A 94 -6.82 -4.51 -5.12
N ALA A 95 -6.30 -4.92 -6.29
CA ALA A 95 -4.99 -5.56 -6.40
C ALA A 95 -3.83 -4.71 -5.90
N ARG A 96 -3.96 -3.38 -5.94
CA ARG A 96 -2.89 -2.44 -5.61
C ARG A 96 -2.84 -2.07 -4.12
N GLY A 97 -3.97 -2.18 -3.42
CA GLY A 97 -4.05 -1.92 -1.98
C GLY A 97 -5.47 -2.09 -1.46
N ALA A 98 -5.61 -2.73 -0.29
CA ALA A 98 -6.87 -2.90 0.42
C ALA A 98 -6.56 -3.05 1.92
N TRP A 99 -6.59 -1.94 2.66
CA TRP A 99 -6.21 -1.96 4.06
C TRP A 99 -7.00 -0.94 4.90
N ILE A 100 -7.10 -1.24 6.18
CA ILE A 100 -7.57 -0.35 7.23
C ILE A 100 -6.47 -0.17 8.27
N GLY A 101 -6.40 0.98 8.92
CA GLY A 101 -5.35 1.24 9.91
C GLY A 101 -5.70 2.30 10.92
N LEU A 102 -4.83 2.41 11.91
CA LEU A 102 -4.84 3.46 12.93
C LEU A 102 -3.54 4.25 12.86
N SER A 103 -3.61 5.54 13.09
CA SER A 103 -2.44 6.40 13.19
C SER A 103 -2.58 7.44 14.28
N SER A 104 -1.44 7.88 14.80
CA SER A 104 -1.33 8.93 15.83
C SER A 104 -0.03 9.70 15.63
N ALA A 105 -0.01 10.95 16.11
CA ALA A 105 1.20 11.75 16.14
C ALA A 105 2.28 11.16 17.09
N ASP A 106 1.89 10.34 18.07
CA ASP A 106 2.79 9.82 19.08
C ASP A 106 3.49 8.53 18.65
N PHE A 107 2.80 7.61 17.95
CA PHE A 107 3.35 6.29 17.64
C PHE A 107 3.47 5.99 16.13
N GLY A 108 2.98 6.85 15.24
CA GLY A 108 2.97 6.58 13.80
C GLY A 108 1.71 5.86 13.33
N SER A 109 1.83 4.80 12.52
CA SER A 109 0.68 4.11 11.94
C SER A 109 0.83 2.59 11.96
N VAL A 110 -0.32 1.91 12.08
CA VAL A 110 -0.45 0.46 11.89
C VAL A 110 -1.56 0.20 10.88
N ASN A 111 -1.26 -0.51 9.80
CA ASN A 111 -2.19 -0.87 8.73
C ASN A 111 -2.32 -2.39 8.63
N LEU A 112 -3.56 -2.87 8.45
CA LEU A 112 -3.92 -4.29 8.31
C LEU A 112 -4.58 -4.54 6.96
N GLY A 113 -4.14 -5.57 6.25
CA GLY A 113 -4.72 -6.00 4.97
C GLY A 113 -3.67 -6.13 3.86
N ARG A 114 -4.05 -5.80 2.63
CA ARG A 114 -3.15 -5.79 1.48
C ARG A 114 -2.41 -4.45 1.43
N ASN A 115 -1.16 -4.47 1.88
CA ASN A 115 -0.31 -3.29 1.94
C ASN A 115 0.76 -3.29 0.83
N LYS A 116 1.34 -2.14 0.53
CA LYS A 116 2.59 -2.07 -0.22
C LYS A 116 3.71 -2.75 0.58
N SER A 117 4.61 -3.48 -0.08
CA SER A 117 5.79 -4.03 0.58
C SER A 117 6.76 -2.93 0.98
N LEU A 118 7.48 -3.10 2.09
CA LEU A 118 8.49 -2.12 2.50
C LEU A 118 9.60 -2.00 1.45
N THR A 119 10.01 -3.10 0.84
CA THR A 119 11.02 -3.11 -0.23
C THR A 119 10.59 -2.27 -1.43
N TYR A 120 9.29 -2.31 -1.79
CA TYR A 120 8.76 -1.45 -2.84
C TYR A 120 8.73 0.02 -2.41
N ILE A 121 8.20 0.32 -1.21
CA ILE A 121 8.07 1.71 -0.72
C ILE A 121 9.44 2.39 -0.66
N TYR A 122 10.40 1.75 0.01
CA TYR A 122 11.73 2.33 0.21
C TYR A 122 12.60 2.25 -1.04
N GLY A 123 12.40 1.23 -1.90
CA GLY A 123 13.03 1.15 -3.21
C GLY A 123 12.62 2.29 -4.13
N ALA A 124 11.33 2.62 -4.19
CA ALA A 124 10.82 3.72 -5.00
C ALA A 124 11.35 5.10 -4.55
N GLN A 125 11.66 5.28 -3.27
CA GLN A 125 12.21 6.53 -2.75
C GLN A 125 13.63 6.85 -3.23
N ILE A 126 14.41 5.83 -3.56
CA ILE A 126 15.79 5.95 -4.04
C ILE A 126 15.92 5.62 -5.53
N ASP A 127 14.79 5.40 -6.21
CA ASP A 127 14.76 5.03 -7.62
C ASP A 127 15.03 6.26 -8.51
N PRO A 128 16.15 6.29 -9.28
CA PRO A 128 16.44 7.40 -10.17
C PRO A 128 15.43 7.56 -11.32
N PHE A 129 14.64 6.52 -11.59
CA PHE A 129 13.54 6.53 -12.59
C PHE A 129 12.19 6.88 -11.97
N MET A 130 12.13 7.25 -10.67
CA MET A 130 10.94 7.70 -9.96
C MET A 130 9.76 6.71 -10.06
N ASP A 131 10.02 5.41 -9.96
CA ASP A 131 9.05 4.31 -10.18
C ASP A 131 8.45 4.33 -11.60
N GLY A 132 9.13 4.95 -12.56
CA GLY A 132 8.78 4.95 -13.97
C GLY A 132 9.00 3.57 -14.62
N LEU A 133 8.30 3.32 -15.76
CA LEU A 133 8.12 2.00 -16.36
C LEU A 133 9.39 1.23 -16.71
N LEU A 134 10.44 1.89 -17.17
CA LEU A 134 11.66 1.23 -17.62
C LEU A 134 12.79 1.49 -16.64
N GLY A 135 13.39 0.41 -16.12
CA GLY A 135 14.52 0.49 -15.22
C GLY A 135 14.19 0.72 -13.75
N LYS A 136 12.91 0.74 -13.40
CA LYS A 136 12.50 0.92 -12.01
C LYS A 136 13.00 -0.18 -11.08
N THR A 137 13.27 0.17 -9.85
CA THR A 137 13.87 -0.67 -8.82
C THR A 137 13.14 -2.01 -8.63
N ASP A 138 11.81 -2.03 -8.67
CA ASP A 138 11.02 -3.25 -8.48
C ASP A 138 11.19 -4.27 -9.62
N MET A 139 11.41 -3.82 -10.86
CA MET A 139 11.73 -4.70 -11.99
C MET A 139 13.15 -5.25 -11.90
N MET A 140 14.13 -4.41 -11.54
CA MET A 140 15.53 -4.83 -11.45
C MET A 140 15.75 -5.85 -10.32
N PHE A 141 15.14 -5.65 -9.17
CA PHE A 141 15.31 -6.51 -8.00
C PHE A 141 14.19 -7.54 -7.81
N LYS A 142 13.26 -7.67 -8.77
CA LYS A 142 12.11 -8.59 -8.69
C LYS A 142 11.35 -8.42 -7.37
N ILE A 143 11.03 -7.19 -7.04
CA ILE A 143 10.30 -6.85 -5.81
C ILE A 143 8.83 -7.14 -6.02
N ASN A 144 8.21 -7.86 -5.09
CA ASN A 144 6.76 -7.94 -5.03
C ASN A 144 6.20 -6.65 -4.42
N ALA A 145 5.49 -5.86 -5.21
CA ALA A 145 5.02 -4.53 -4.81
C ALA A 145 4.00 -4.52 -3.67
N VAL A 146 3.31 -5.64 -3.43
CA VAL A 146 2.28 -5.75 -2.38
C VAL A 146 2.46 -7.01 -1.53
N ARG A 147 1.91 -6.97 -0.32
CA ARG A 147 1.84 -8.08 0.63
C ARG A 147 0.39 -8.25 1.08
N ASP A 148 -0.14 -9.43 0.85
CA ASP A 148 -1.45 -9.82 1.37
C ASP A 148 -1.37 -10.16 2.86
N ASN A 149 -2.52 -10.15 3.50
CA ASN A 149 -2.70 -10.64 4.86
C ASN A 149 -1.62 -10.08 5.80
N SER A 150 -1.35 -8.77 5.70
CA SER A 150 -0.20 -8.17 6.36
C SER A 150 -0.58 -7.14 7.42
N ILE A 151 0.26 -7.05 8.44
CA ILE A 151 0.32 -5.95 9.39
C ILE A 151 1.57 -5.14 9.05
N THR A 152 1.40 -3.84 8.86
CA THR A 152 2.50 -2.91 8.59
C THR A 152 2.50 -1.80 9.61
N TYR A 153 3.61 -1.63 10.32
CA TYR A 153 3.88 -0.51 11.19
C TYR A 153 4.85 0.47 10.52
N THR A 154 4.60 1.76 10.69
CA THR A 154 5.51 2.83 10.26
C THR A 154 5.55 3.90 11.35
N SER A 155 6.74 4.22 11.87
CA SER A 155 6.92 5.27 12.87
C SER A 155 6.69 6.66 12.25
N ASN A 156 6.39 7.64 13.09
CA ASN A 156 6.64 9.03 12.74
C ASN A 156 8.13 9.29 12.59
N SER A 157 8.50 10.41 11.99
CA SER A 157 9.90 10.86 11.96
C SER A 157 10.33 11.30 13.37
N PHE A 158 11.53 10.90 13.79
CA PHE A 158 12.15 11.23 15.07
C PHE A 158 13.64 11.57 14.87
N GLY A 159 14.28 12.13 15.89
CA GLY A 159 15.73 12.35 15.92
C GLY A 159 16.28 13.14 14.72
N GLY A 160 15.50 14.09 14.18
CA GLY A 160 15.96 14.93 13.07
C GLY A 160 15.87 14.30 11.68
N GLY A 161 15.01 13.29 11.49
CA GLY A 161 14.74 12.74 10.17
C GLY A 161 14.71 11.21 10.09
N PHE A 162 14.95 10.50 11.18
CA PHE A 162 14.89 9.04 11.20
C PHE A 162 13.46 8.52 11.23
N SER A 163 13.22 7.39 10.58
CA SER A 163 11.99 6.61 10.69
C SER A 163 12.29 5.12 10.59
N VAL A 164 11.41 4.29 11.14
CA VAL A 164 11.50 2.84 11.06
C VAL A 164 10.17 2.25 10.64
N ALA A 165 10.20 1.10 9.99
CA ALA A 165 9.00 0.35 9.62
C ALA A 165 9.23 -1.14 9.81
N ALA A 166 8.14 -1.86 10.09
CA ALA A 166 8.10 -3.31 10.18
C ALA A 166 6.84 -3.84 9.50
N GLN A 167 6.95 -4.95 8.78
CA GLN A 167 5.81 -5.60 8.13
C GLN A 167 5.89 -7.10 8.33
N TYR A 168 4.76 -7.70 8.68
CA TYR A 168 4.59 -9.14 8.73
C TYR A 168 3.40 -9.55 7.87
N GLY A 169 3.63 -10.45 6.92
CA GLY A 169 2.61 -11.09 6.10
C GLY A 169 2.35 -12.50 6.61
N PHE A 170 1.09 -12.81 6.91
CA PHE A 170 0.67 -14.13 7.35
C PHE A 170 0.57 -15.07 6.13
N GLY A 171 1.14 -16.25 6.25
CA GLY A 171 1.07 -17.27 5.20
C GLY A 171 -0.19 -18.13 5.23
N GLU A 172 -1.01 -18.01 6.30
CA GLU A 172 -2.34 -18.61 6.46
C GLU A 172 -2.38 -20.13 6.22
N LYS A 173 -1.30 -20.83 6.55
CA LYS A 173 -1.24 -22.28 6.46
C LYS A 173 -1.59 -22.94 7.80
N ALA A 174 -2.63 -23.76 7.82
CA ALA A 174 -3.03 -24.50 9.01
C ALA A 174 -1.90 -25.40 9.53
N GLY A 175 -1.59 -25.30 10.82
CA GLY A 175 -0.55 -26.09 11.48
C GLY A 175 0.88 -25.59 11.28
N ASP A 176 1.11 -24.56 10.46
CA ASP A 176 2.44 -24.00 10.23
C ASP A 176 2.37 -22.48 10.01
N ALA A 177 2.50 -21.73 11.06
CA ALA A 177 2.45 -20.24 11.02
C ALA A 177 3.63 -19.61 10.27
N LYS A 178 4.71 -20.36 10.00
CA LYS A 178 5.89 -19.86 9.28
C LYS A 178 5.79 -20.03 7.77
N ALA A 179 5.01 -21.03 7.31
CA ALA A 179 4.86 -21.30 5.89
C ALA A 179 4.25 -20.10 5.17
N ASN A 180 4.80 -19.72 4.02
CA ASN A 180 4.42 -18.57 3.20
C ASN A 180 4.49 -17.20 3.91
N SER A 181 5.02 -17.13 5.13
CA SER A 181 5.10 -15.86 5.86
C SER A 181 6.15 -14.93 5.26
N VAL A 182 5.96 -13.63 5.47
CA VAL A 182 6.91 -12.59 5.07
C VAL A 182 7.23 -11.73 6.29
N THR A 183 8.51 -11.42 6.48
CA THR A 183 8.97 -10.47 7.49
C THR A 183 9.82 -9.42 6.81
N SER A 184 9.52 -8.15 7.02
CA SER A 184 10.31 -7.05 6.51
C SER A 184 10.55 -6.02 7.60
N VAL A 185 11.74 -5.43 7.61
CA VAL A 185 12.09 -4.30 8.47
C VAL A 185 12.83 -3.25 7.65
N ALA A 186 12.61 -1.99 7.98
CA ALA A 186 13.25 -0.87 7.30
C ALA A 186 13.64 0.22 8.28
N ALA A 187 14.72 0.94 7.94
CA ALA A 187 15.09 2.19 8.55
C ALA A 187 15.37 3.21 7.45
N ALA A 188 14.97 4.45 7.67
CA ALA A 188 15.22 5.54 6.75
C ALA A 188 15.62 6.81 7.49
N TYR A 189 16.38 7.65 6.79
CA TYR A 189 16.72 9.00 7.19
C TYR A 189 16.37 9.95 6.05
N ALA A 190 15.65 11.03 6.36
CA ALA A 190 15.32 12.08 5.40
C ALA A 190 15.44 13.43 6.09
N ASN A 191 16.38 14.26 5.62
CA ASN A 191 16.56 15.63 6.12
C ASN A 191 17.13 16.53 5.02
N GLY A 192 16.36 17.58 4.67
CA GLY A 192 16.71 18.45 3.55
C GLY A 192 16.83 17.65 2.26
N PRO A 193 17.90 17.84 1.49
CA PRO A 193 18.10 17.15 0.21
C PRO A 193 18.57 15.67 0.37
N LEU A 194 18.97 15.25 1.55
CA LEU A 194 19.50 13.91 1.79
C LEU A 194 18.41 12.93 2.17
N MET A 195 18.33 11.82 1.47
CA MET A 195 17.56 10.64 1.83
C MET A 195 18.44 9.39 1.79
N ALA A 196 18.32 8.55 2.81
CA ALA A 196 18.98 7.25 2.87
C ALA A 196 18.03 6.22 3.46
N ASN A 197 18.06 5.00 2.96
CA ASN A 197 17.25 3.93 3.54
C ASN A 197 17.93 2.57 3.42
N ILE A 198 17.48 1.66 4.28
CA ILE A 198 17.85 0.24 4.27
C ILE A 198 16.61 -0.59 4.57
N VAL A 199 16.39 -1.64 3.80
CA VAL A 199 15.27 -2.58 3.96
C VAL A 199 15.79 -4.00 3.91
N TRP A 200 15.43 -4.80 4.88
CA TRP A 200 15.61 -6.25 4.87
C TRP A 200 14.25 -6.93 4.73
N ASP A 201 14.16 -7.90 3.83
CA ASP A 201 12.94 -8.65 3.50
C ASP A 201 13.24 -10.15 3.51
N GLN A 202 12.41 -10.93 4.20
CA GLN A 202 12.51 -12.37 4.25
C GLN A 202 11.17 -13.03 3.90
N VAL A 203 11.19 -13.92 2.92
CA VAL A 203 10.03 -14.67 2.45
C VAL A 203 10.24 -16.16 2.74
N LYS A 204 9.28 -16.80 3.38
CA LYS A 204 9.27 -18.23 3.63
C LYS A 204 8.52 -19.00 2.53
N ASP A 205 8.96 -20.22 2.25
CA ASP A 205 8.28 -21.13 1.34
C ASP A 205 7.07 -21.83 2.00
N THR A 206 6.43 -22.72 1.27
CA THR A 206 5.28 -23.51 1.75
C THR A 206 5.59 -24.45 2.90
N ASN A 207 6.85 -24.67 3.25
CA ASN A 207 7.32 -25.52 4.34
C ASN A 207 7.92 -24.71 5.50
N GLY A 208 7.77 -23.37 5.46
CA GLY A 208 8.31 -22.47 6.48
C GLY A 208 9.83 -22.30 6.44
N ASN A 209 10.51 -22.81 5.40
CA ASN A 209 11.92 -22.56 5.17
C ASN A 209 12.13 -21.23 4.44
N LEU A 210 13.38 -20.76 4.38
CA LEU A 210 13.70 -19.63 3.54
C LEU A 210 13.44 -19.99 2.07
N ALA A 211 12.59 -19.21 1.38
CA ALA A 211 12.32 -19.41 -0.04
C ALA A 211 13.59 -19.16 -0.88
N VAL A 212 13.71 -19.77 -2.04
CA VAL A 212 14.82 -19.49 -2.97
C VAL A 212 14.78 -18.01 -3.38
N GLY A 213 15.86 -17.27 -3.08
CA GLY A 213 15.91 -15.81 -3.25
C GLY A 213 14.94 -15.07 -2.33
N GLY A 214 14.51 -15.70 -1.23
CA GLY A 214 13.56 -15.16 -0.27
C GLY A 214 14.15 -14.19 0.74
N GLU A 215 15.45 -13.96 0.72
CA GLU A 215 16.10 -12.93 1.53
C GLU A 215 16.66 -11.85 0.63
N LYS A 216 16.34 -10.60 0.96
CA LYS A 216 16.77 -9.42 0.20
C LYS A 216 17.19 -8.32 1.15
N LEU A 217 18.29 -7.67 0.84
CA LEU A 217 18.75 -6.44 1.46
C LEU A 217 18.81 -5.36 0.37
N LEU A 218 18.04 -4.31 0.56
CA LEU A 218 18.10 -3.11 -0.29
C LEU A 218 18.60 -1.96 0.56
N ALA A 219 19.59 -1.24 0.07
CA ALA A 219 20.06 0.00 0.70
C ALA A 219 20.35 1.04 -0.39
N GLY A 220 20.07 2.29 -0.09
CA GLY A 220 20.33 3.36 -1.02
C GLY A 220 20.35 4.72 -0.38
N VAL A 221 20.93 5.65 -1.13
CA VAL A 221 21.06 7.05 -0.77
C VAL A 221 20.71 7.88 -2.00
N SER A 222 19.96 8.94 -1.81
CA SER A 222 19.72 9.97 -2.81
C SER A 222 20.02 11.34 -2.24
N TYR A 223 20.44 12.25 -3.10
CA TYR A 223 20.71 13.63 -2.76
C TYR A 223 20.16 14.52 -3.88
N ASP A 224 19.25 15.41 -3.53
CA ASP A 224 18.66 16.39 -4.44
C ASP A 224 19.58 17.61 -4.53
N LEU A 225 19.99 18.01 -5.76
CA LEU A 225 21.00 19.04 -6.03
C LEU A 225 20.38 20.41 -6.28
#